data_5e1aadab5b67a4c17c4f5d54a923637c
#
_entry.id   5e1aadab5b67a4c17c4f5d54a923637c
#
_cell.length_a   1.000
_cell.length_b   1.000
_cell.length_c   1.000
_cell.angle_alpha   90.00
_cell.angle_beta   90.00
_cell.angle_gamma   90.00
#
_symmetry.space_group_name_H-M   'P 1'
#
loop_
_entity.id
_entity.type
_entity.pdbx_description
1 polymer ?
#
loop_
_entity_poly.entity_id
_entity_poly.type
_entity_poly.pdbx_seq_one_letter_code
_entity_poly.pdbx_strand_id
1 'polypeptide(L)'
;MTTSLHSATLNVERKYILSIDQGTTSSRAILFNKAGENVAHGQLEHEQIFPKAGWVEHNATEIWQNVRKVVATAMANGEVNHHEIAAVGITNQRETTVVWDKNTGEPVYNAIVWQDTRTQEIVEELAGEEGVGKYHDIVGLNLSTYFSGPKIKWILDNVEGARERAERGDLLFGNTDTWLVWNLTGGVDGGVHVTDVTNASRTLLMNIRTLEWDPQIAADMGIPMSMLPEIKSSSEVYGFGRATGLLSGTPIAGILGDQQAATFGQACFEKGMAKNTYGTGNFMLMNTGNEPVFSNNGLLTTVAYKIGDAAPVYALEGSVAMSGSLIQWLRDNLRMIEHAAESEELATSVKDSGGCYVVPAFSGLFAPHWRSDARGVIVGLTRYVNRAHIVRAALEATAFQTREVLDAMNADSGVELSELRVDGGMTANEFLMQFQADILGVPVIRPKVVETTALGAAYAAGIAVGFWTGEQDVVDNWVEDKRWLPSMEPAEVDRQYRLWKKAVSRTLEWVDEDVPTA
;
A
#
# COMPACT_ATOMS: atom_id res chain seq x y z
N MET A 1 7.62 33.50 -54.51
CA MET A 1 7.25 33.89 -53.13
C MET A 1 6.93 32.63 -52.37
N THR A 2 7.91 32.08 -51.68
CA THR A 2 7.81 30.90 -50.83
C THR A 2 7.62 31.38 -49.40
N THR A 3 6.39 31.34 -48.92
CA THR A 3 6.04 31.63 -47.53
C THR A 3 6.53 30.47 -46.63
N SER A 4 7.62 30.73 -45.94
CA SER A 4 8.11 29.86 -44.85
C SER A 4 7.11 29.97 -43.69
N LEU A 5 6.34 28.91 -43.47
CA LEU A 5 5.60 28.74 -42.24
C LEU A 5 6.61 28.41 -41.14
N HIS A 6 7.02 29.41 -40.38
CA HIS A 6 7.69 29.20 -39.10
C HIS A 6 6.66 28.56 -38.17
N SER A 7 6.82 27.28 -37.89
CA SER A 7 6.20 26.58 -36.79
C SER A 7 6.71 27.28 -35.51
N ALA A 8 5.95 28.19 -34.96
CA ALA A 8 6.15 28.65 -33.60
C ALA A 8 5.81 27.49 -32.68
N THR A 9 6.82 26.72 -32.29
CA THR A 9 6.72 25.82 -31.13
C THR A 9 6.50 26.76 -29.94
N LEU A 10 5.24 26.89 -29.52
CA LEU A 10 4.90 27.46 -28.23
C LEU A 10 5.68 26.67 -27.19
N ASN A 11 6.67 27.32 -26.59
CA ASN A 11 7.43 26.76 -25.49
C ASN A 11 6.52 26.80 -24.26
N VAL A 12 5.59 25.82 -24.17
CA VAL A 12 4.66 25.73 -23.04
C VAL A 12 5.46 25.25 -21.85
N GLU A 13 5.50 26.07 -20.82
CA GLU A 13 6.17 25.73 -19.57
C GLU A 13 5.46 24.53 -18.91
N ARG A 14 6.21 23.48 -18.60
CA ARG A 14 5.72 22.31 -17.89
C ARG A 14 5.67 22.61 -16.40
N LYS A 15 4.48 22.77 -15.85
CA LYS A 15 4.21 23.31 -14.51
C LYS A 15 3.77 22.27 -13.50
N TYR A 16 3.34 21.09 -13.99
CA TYR A 16 2.66 20.11 -13.14
C TYR A 16 3.19 18.70 -13.38
N ILE A 17 3.07 17.88 -12.34
CA ILE A 17 3.13 16.43 -12.44
C ILE A 17 1.72 15.88 -12.16
N LEU A 18 1.26 14.98 -13.00
CA LEU A 18 0.02 14.24 -12.77
C LEU A 18 0.34 12.95 -12.04
N SER A 19 -0.30 12.72 -10.91
CA SER A 19 -0.26 11.44 -10.20
C SER A 19 -1.57 10.69 -10.37
N ILE A 20 -1.50 9.42 -10.72
CA ILE A 20 -2.62 8.47 -10.74
C ILE A 20 -2.47 7.56 -9.52
N ASP A 21 -3.44 7.60 -8.63
CA ASP A 21 -3.53 6.76 -7.43
C ASP A 21 -4.68 5.76 -7.60
N GLN A 22 -4.34 4.53 -7.96
CA GLN A 22 -5.29 3.45 -8.13
C GLN A 22 -5.38 2.65 -6.83
N GLY A 23 -6.30 3.01 -5.96
CA GLY A 23 -6.51 2.39 -4.64
C GLY A 23 -7.46 1.18 -4.67
N THR A 24 -7.67 0.58 -3.51
CA THR A 24 -8.56 -0.58 -3.33
C THR A 24 -10.02 -0.25 -3.60
N THR A 25 -10.47 0.95 -3.26
CA THR A 25 -11.89 1.33 -3.37
C THR A 25 -12.15 2.37 -4.47
N SER A 26 -11.13 3.10 -4.90
CA SER A 26 -11.28 4.20 -5.84
C SER A 26 -10.00 4.45 -6.64
N SER A 27 -10.15 5.15 -7.75
CA SER A 27 -9.04 5.73 -8.51
C SER A 27 -9.09 7.24 -8.38
N ARG A 28 -7.92 7.87 -8.21
CA ARG A 28 -7.76 9.32 -8.15
C ARG A 28 -6.71 9.77 -9.17
N ALA A 29 -6.88 10.98 -9.66
CA ALA A 29 -5.83 11.71 -10.38
C ALA A 29 -5.64 13.05 -9.71
N ILE A 30 -4.39 13.42 -9.44
CA ILE A 30 -4.03 14.65 -8.74
C ILE A 30 -2.93 15.37 -9.50
N LEU A 31 -3.12 16.67 -9.73
CA LEU A 31 -2.10 17.55 -10.29
C LEU A 31 -1.32 18.22 -9.17
N PHE A 32 -0.01 18.04 -9.17
CA PHE A 32 0.91 18.67 -8.22
C PHE A 32 1.77 19.74 -8.90
N ASN A 33 1.93 20.88 -8.25
CA ASN A 33 2.86 21.92 -8.68
C ASN A 33 4.29 21.66 -8.17
N LYS A 34 5.22 22.56 -8.46
CA LYS A 34 6.64 22.45 -8.07
C LYS A 34 6.85 22.39 -6.54
N ALA A 35 5.96 23.01 -5.77
CA ALA A 35 6.00 22.98 -4.30
C ALA A 35 5.40 21.69 -3.71
N GLY A 36 4.89 20.76 -4.53
CA GLY A 36 4.24 19.54 -4.07
C GLY A 36 2.79 19.77 -3.58
N GLU A 37 2.17 20.87 -3.96
CA GLU A 37 0.79 21.19 -3.57
C GLU A 37 -0.20 20.61 -4.57
N ASN A 38 -1.30 20.04 -4.05
CA ASN A 38 -2.44 19.58 -4.84
C ASN A 38 -3.20 20.79 -5.40
N VAL A 39 -3.14 20.97 -6.72
CA VAL A 39 -3.82 22.10 -7.40
C VAL A 39 -5.17 21.71 -7.98
N ALA A 40 -5.36 20.46 -8.34
CA ALA A 40 -6.64 19.92 -8.80
C ALA A 40 -6.65 18.40 -8.74
N HIS A 41 -7.82 17.82 -8.61
CA HIS A 41 -7.98 16.36 -8.56
C HIS A 41 -9.33 15.91 -9.11
N GLY A 42 -9.41 14.60 -9.38
CA GLY A 42 -10.63 13.87 -9.66
C GLY A 42 -10.57 12.50 -8.98
N GLN A 43 -11.72 11.98 -8.56
CA GLN A 43 -11.83 10.68 -7.89
C GLN A 43 -13.13 9.98 -8.29
N LEU A 44 -13.06 8.66 -8.49
CA LEU A 44 -14.20 7.77 -8.72
C LEU A 44 -14.00 6.45 -7.98
N GLU A 45 -15.04 5.98 -7.35
CA GLU A 45 -15.12 4.64 -6.79
C GLU A 45 -15.35 3.61 -7.91
N HIS A 46 -14.95 2.36 -7.66
CA HIS A 46 -15.26 1.21 -8.50
C HIS A 46 -15.96 0.12 -7.69
N GLU A 47 -16.66 -0.76 -8.39
CA GLU A 47 -17.40 -1.85 -7.78
C GLU A 47 -16.47 -2.81 -7.04
N GLN A 48 -16.89 -3.19 -5.82
CA GLN A 48 -16.29 -4.28 -5.05
C GLN A 48 -17.12 -5.54 -5.30
N ILE A 49 -16.49 -6.59 -5.83
CA ILE A 49 -17.17 -7.83 -6.23
C ILE A 49 -16.80 -8.94 -5.25
N PHE A 50 -17.80 -9.54 -4.63
CA PHE A 50 -17.64 -10.62 -3.64
C PHE A 50 -18.38 -11.89 -4.10
N PRO A 51 -17.77 -12.72 -4.97
CA PRO A 51 -18.45 -13.89 -5.53
C PRO A 51 -18.77 -14.99 -4.51
N LYS A 52 -17.90 -15.12 -3.51
CA LYS A 52 -18.01 -16.10 -2.41
C LYS A 52 -17.38 -15.53 -1.14
N ALA A 53 -17.61 -16.18 0.00
CA ALA A 53 -16.90 -15.85 1.23
C ALA A 53 -15.37 -15.91 1.03
N GLY A 54 -14.66 -14.85 1.41
CA GLY A 54 -13.21 -14.72 1.25
C GLY A 54 -12.73 -14.37 -0.17
N TRP A 55 -13.61 -14.27 -1.16
CA TRP A 55 -13.28 -13.88 -2.53
C TRP A 55 -13.53 -12.40 -2.73
N VAL A 56 -12.54 -11.70 -3.26
CA VAL A 56 -12.62 -10.25 -3.55
C VAL A 56 -12.06 -9.99 -4.95
N GLU A 57 -12.87 -9.38 -5.80
CA GLU A 57 -12.51 -9.10 -7.18
C GLU A 57 -12.83 -7.65 -7.57
N HIS A 58 -12.07 -7.14 -8.54
CA HIS A 58 -12.36 -5.89 -9.24
C HIS A 58 -12.47 -6.13 -10.75
N ASN A 59 -13.26 -5.31 -11.41
CA ASN A 59 -13.30 -5.27 -12.87
C ASN A 59 -12.16 -4.39 -13.39
N ALA A 60 -11.13 -5.01 -13.98
CA ALA A 60 -9.95 -4.30 -14.47
C ALA A 60 -10.28 -3.29 -15.59
N THR A 61 -11.28 -3.59 -16.41
CA THR A 61 -11.75 -2.67 -17.47
C THR A 61 -12.41 -1.43 -16.86
N GLU A 62 -13.21 -1.60 -15.80
CA GLU A 62 -13.79 -0.47 -15.05
C GLU A 62 -12.70 0.41 -14.43
N ILE A 63 -11.68 -0.21 -13.81
CA ILE A 63 -10.53 0.53 -13.26
C ILE A 63 -9.89 1.40 -14.33
N TRP A 64 -9.60 0.85 -15.51
CA TRP A 64 -9.04 1.61 -16.62
C TRP A 64 -9.95 2.76 -17.08
N GLN A 65 -11.24 2.50 -17.24
CA GLN A 65 -12.22 3.52 -17.61
C GLN A 65 -12.30 4.64 -16.57
N ASN A 66 -12.28 4.30 -15.28
CA ASN A 66 -12.31 5.27 -14.19
C ASN A 66 -11.03 6.11 -14.15
N VAL A 67 -9.87 5.51 -14.38
CA VAL A 67 -8.59 6.25 -14.48
C VAL A 67 -8.67 7.31 -15.60
N ARG A 68 -9.18 6.95 -16.76
CA ARG A 68 -9.39 7.93 -17.87
C ARG A 68 -10.29 9.09 -17.46
N LYS A 69 -11.38 8.79 -16.75
CA LYS A 69 -12.35 9.80 -16.29
C LYS A 69 -11.75 10.73 -15.23
N VAL A 70 -11.05 10.17 -14.23
CA VAL A 70 -10.46 10.99 -13.16
C VAL A 70 -9.31 11.86 -13.68
N VAL A 71 -8.53 11.38 -14.66
CA VAL A 71 -7.52 12.19 -15.34
C VAL A 71 -8.18 13.37 -16.07
N ALA A 72 -9.24 13.11 -16.84
CA ALA A 72 -10.00 14.16 -17.51
C ALA A 72 -10.57 15.18 -16.51
N THR A 73 -11.12 14.70 -15.40
CA THR A 73 -11.69 15.55 -14.33
C THR A 73 -10.61 16.44 -13.68
N ALA A 74 -9.46 15.86 -13.32
CA ALA A 74 -8.36 16.60 -12.72
C ALA A 74 -7.83 17.71 -13.67
N MET A 75 -7.65 17.36 -14.95
CA MET A 75 -7.19 18.32 -15.95
C MET A 75 -8.21 19.46 -16.17
N ALA A 76 -9.50 19.11 -16.22
CA ALA A 76 -10.57 20.10 -16.38
C ALA A 76 -10.69 21.01 -15.15
N ASN A 77 -10.66 20.44 -13.93
CA ASN A 77 -10.72 21.21 -12.70
C ASN A 77 -9.53 22.17 -12.52
N GLY A 78 -8.35 21.75 -13.00
CA GLY A 78 -7.14 22.55 -12.97
C GLY A 78 -7.00 23.52 -14.15
N GLU A 79 -7.88 23.43 -15.15
CA GLU A 79 -7.75 24.15 -16.42
C GLU A 79 -6.39 23.87 -17.12
N VAL A 80 -5.87 22.63 -16.97
CA VAL A 80 -4.54 22.21 -17.44
C VAL A 80 -4.66 21.34 -18.68
N ASN A 81 -3.83 21.59 -19.68
CA ASN A 81 -3.68 20.70 -20.84
C ASN A 81 -2.41 19.82 -20.70
N HIS A 82 -2.33 18.75 -21.50
CA HIS A 82 -1.25 17.78 -21.39
C HIS A 82 0.15 18.36 -21.66
N HIS A 83 0.28 19.47 -22.39
CA HIS A 83 1.56 20.13 -22.65
C HIS A 83 2.15 20.79 -21.40
N GLU A 84 1.32 21.12 -20.41
CA GLU A 84 1.74 21.70 -19.14
C GLU A 84 2.13 20.62 -18.12
N ILE A 85 1.86 19.33 -18.42
CA ILE A 85 2.21 18.18 -17.55
C ILE A 85 3.59 17.67 -17.96
N ALA A 86 4.54 17.71 -17.02
CA ALA A 86 5.91 17.27 -17.26
C ALA A 86 6.02 15.74 -17.34
N ALA A 87 5.30 15.03 -16.47
CA ALA A 87 5.26 13.57 -16.42
C ALA A 87 4.03 13.06 -15.65
N VAL A 88 3.78 11.77 -15.79
CA VAL A 88 2.78 11.01 -15.04
C VAL A 88 3.48 10.05 -14.09
N GLY A 89 3.11 10.07 -12.81
CA GLY A 89 3.44 9.06 -11.82
C GLY A 89 2.23 8.18 -11.51
N ILE A 90 2.49 6.92 -11.23
CA ILE A 90 1.46 5.92 -10.89
C ILE A 90 1.78 5.33 -9.53
N THR A 91 0.81 5.33 -8.65
CA THR A 91 0.80 4.51 -7.44
C THR A 91 -0.45 3.64 -7.42
N ASN A 92 -0.37 2.50 -6.77
CA ASN A 92 -1.42 1.49 -6.88
C ASN A 92 -1.54 0.64 -5.63
N GLN A 93 -2.75 0.08 -5.43
CA GLN A 93 -2.91 -1.07 -4.56
C GLN A 93 -1.99 -2.20 -5.04
N ARG A 94 -1.20 -2.74 -4.13
CA ARG A 94 -0.22 -3.79 -4.46
C ARG A 94 -0.89 -5.16 -4.57
N GLU A 95 -0.19 -6.15 -5.08
CA GLU A 95 -0.53 -7.58 -5.16
C GLU A 95 -1.78 -7.91 -5.99
N THR A 96 -2.72 -7.00 -6.14
CA THR A 96 -3.93 -7.21 -6.94
C THR A 96 -3.55 -7.59 -8.37
N THR A 97 -4.04 -8.74 -8.83
CA THR A 97 -3.53 -9.48 -9.98
C THR A 97 -4.46 -9.39 -11.16
N VAL A 98 -3.95 -8.91 -12.28
CA VAL A 98 -4.66 -8.84 -13.57
C VAL A 98 -3.94 -9.73 -14.60
N VAL A 99 -4.70 -10.55 -15.32
CA VAL A 99 -4.21 -11.32 -16.47
C VAL A 99 -5.08 -10.98 -17.67
N TRP A 100 -4.45 -10.59 -18.78
CA TRP A 100 -5.16 -10.18 -19.99
C TRP A 100 -4.51 -10.73 -21.25
N ASP A 101 -5.28 -10.78 -22.32
CA ASP A 101 -4.79 -11.15 -23.65
C ASP A 101 -4.13 -9.94 -24.33
N LYS A 102 -2.86 -10.07 -24.68
CA LYS A 102 -2.10 -8.99 -25.33
C LYS A 102 -2.61 -8.63 -26.73
N ASN A 103 -3.31 -9.56 -27.39
CA ASN A 103 -3.80 -9.38 -28.76
C ASN A 103 -5.16 -8.67 -28.79
N THR A 104 -6.00 -8.87 -27.78
CA THR A 104 -7.34 -8.28 -27.68
C THR A 104 -7.43 -7.13 -26.67
N GLY A 105 -6.52 -7.10 -25.69
CA GLY A 105 -6.57 -6.17 -24.57
C GLY A 105 -7.60 -6.53 -23.49
N GLU A 106 -8.27 -7.68 -23.63
CA GLU A 106 -9.33 -8.06 -22.71
C GLU A 106 -8.78 -8.88 -21.53
N PRO A 107 -9.12 -8.54 -20.28
CA PRO A 107 -8.86 -9.38 -19.14
C PRO A 107 -9.51 -10.76 -19.30
N VAL A 108 -8.79 -11.83 -18.96
CA VAL A 108 -9.34 -13.19 -19.02
C VAL A 108 -10.21 -13.52 -17.82
N TYR A 109 -10.06 -12.76 -16.75
CA TYR A 109 -10.80 -12.87 -15.51
C TYR A 109 -10.78 -11.51 -14.78
N ASN A 110 -11.69 -11.30 -13.82
CA ASN A 110 -11.62 -10.14 -12.94
C ASN A 110 -10.26 -10.07 -12.21
N ALA A 111 -9.82 -8.88 -11.85
CA ALA A 111 -8.66 -8.71 -11.00
C ALA A 111 -8.90 -9.37 -9.63
N ILE A 112 -8.01 -10.26 -9.20
CA ILE A 112 -8.06 -10.86 -7.86
C ILE A 112 -7.35 -9.94 -6.90
N VAL A 113 -8.10 -9.43 -5.92
CA VAL A 113 -7.65 -8.38 -5.01
C VAL A 113 -6.72 -8.94 -3.92
N TRP A 114 -5.81 -8.14 -3.42
CA TRP A 114 -4.86 -8.49 -2.38
C TRP A 114 -5.50 -9.11 -1.11
N GLN A 115 -6.75 -8.75 -0.79
CA GLN A 115 -7.52 -9.27 0.35
C GLN A 115 -8.10 -10.67 0.12
N ASP A 116 -8.10 -11.14 -1.12
CA ASP A 116 -8.71 -12.42 -1.52
C ASP A 116 -7.95 -13.62 -0.93
N THR A 117 -8.66 -14.59 -0.41
CA THR A 117 -8.08 -15.75 0.26
C THR A 117 -8.29 -17.08 -0.48
N ARG A 118 -8.81 -17.03 -1.72
CA ARG A 118 -9.12 -18.26 -2.50
C ARG A 118 -7.93 -19.16 -2.79
N THR A 119 -6.72 -18.60 -2.74
CA THR A 119 -5.48 -19.33 -3.06
C THR A 119 -4.90 -20.11 -1.87
N GLN A 120 -5.64 -20.26 -0.78
CA GLN A 120 -5.14 -20.92 0.43
C GLN A 120 -4.64 -22.35 0.16
N GLU A 121 -5.39 -23.16 -0.60
CA GLU A 121 -4.97 -24.53 -0.95
C GLU A 121 -3.68 -24.53 -1.80
N ILE A 122 -3.54 -23.58 -2.72
CA ILE A 122 -2.31 -23.40 -3.52
C ILE A 122 -1.12 -23.08 -2.63
N VAL A 123 -1.32 -22.20 -1.64
CA VAL A 123 -0.27 -21.82 -0.68
C VAL A 123 0.18 -23.04 0.14
N GLU A 124 -0.76 -23.84 0.63
CA GLU A 124 -0.47 -25.05 1.40
C GLU A 124 0.26 -26.11 0.55
N GLU A 125 -0.16 -26.30 -0.69
CA GLU A 125 0.49 -27.21 -1.65
C GLU A 125 1.92 -26.76 -1.96
N LEU A 126 2.14 -25.48 -2.23
CA LEU A 126 3.47 -24.92 -2.48
C LEU A 126 4.38 -25.01 -1.26
N ALA A 127 3.85 -24.79 -0.08
CA ALA A 127 4.59 -24.86 1.19
C ALA A 127 5.09 -26.29 1.45
N GLY A 128 4.25 -27.29 1.22
CA GLY A 128 4.61 -28.68 1.42
C GLY A 128 5.29 -28.94 2.77
N GLU A 129 6.32 -29.77 2.78
CA GLU A 129 7.10 -30.08 3.99
C GLU A 129 8.03 -28.93 4.42
N GLU A 130 8.40 -28.04 3.50
CA GLU A 130 9.28 -26.91 3.77
C GLU A 130 8.58 -25.76 4.51
N GLY A 131 7.25 -25.73 4.50
CA GLY A 131 6.44 -24.73 5.17
C GLY A 131 6.37 -23.41 4.42
N VAL A 132 5.66 -22.44 5.01
CA VAL A 132 5.41 -21.13 4.40
C VAL A 132 6.69 -20.30 4.16
N GLY A 133 7.77 -20.62 4.83
CA GLY A 133 9.08 -19.95 4.67
C GLY A 133 9.89 -20.42 3.46
N LYS A 134 9.40 -21.38 2.66
CA LYS A 134 10.11 -22.00 1.55
C LYS A 134 10.89 -21.02 0.64
N TYR A 135 10.32 -19.89 0.30
CA TYR A 135 10.92 -18.89 -0.57
C TYR A 135 11.43 -17.64 0.14
N HIS A 136 11.30 -17.59 1.48
CA HIS A 136 11.59 -16.41 2.28
C HIS A 136 12.98 -15.81 2.03
N ASP A 137 14.02 -16.62 1.98
CA ASP A 137 15.40 -16.17 1.80
C ASP A 137 15.71 -15.66 0.38
N ILE A 138 14.80 -15.91 -0.56
CA ILE A 138 14.93 -15.45 -1.96
C ILE A 138 14.11 -14.18 -2.17
N VAL A 139 12.83 -14.19 -1.75
CA VAL A 139 11.87 -13.12 -2.09
C VAL A 139 11.59 -12.17 -0.92
N GLY A 140 12.02 -12.47 0.30
CA GLY A 140 11.77 -11.66 1.50
C GLY A 140 10.37 -11.81 2.10
N LEU A 141 9.56 -12.75 1.60
CA LEU A 141 8.16 -12.95 1.97
C LEU A 141 7.90 -14.42 2.28
N ASN A 142 7.01 -14.66 3.22
CA ASN A 142 6.43 -16.00 3.41
C ASN A 142 5.31 -16.26 2.40
N LEU A 143 5.10 -17.51 2.02
CA LEU A 143 3.94 -17.92 1.23
C LEU A 143 2.65 -17.51 1.93
N SER A 144 1.80 -16.81 1.19
CA SER A 144 0.51 -16.32 1.67
C SER A 144 -0.43 -16.06 0.51
N THR A 145 -1.72 -16.11 0.77
CA THR A 145 -2.78 -15.70 -0.17
C THR A 145 -2.70 -14.22 -0.56
N TYR A 146 -1.95 -13.45 0.19
CA TYR A 146 -1.78 -12.00 0.01
C TYR A 146 -1.09 -11.64 -1.32
N PHE A 147 -0.08 -12.39 -1.73
CA PHE A 147 0.82 -12.05 -2.83
C PHE A 147 0.35 -12.56 -4.20
N SER A 148 0.92 -12.00 -5.28
CA SER A 148 0.39 -12.17 -6.65
C SER A 148 0.59 -13.57 -7.23
N GLY A 149 1.74 -14.23 -6.98
CA GLY A 149 2.09 -15.50 -7.63
C GLY A 149 1.00 -16.57 -7.54
N PRO A 150 0.48 -16.90 -6.35
CA PRO A 150 -0.61 -17.86 -6.20
C PRO A 150 -1.90 -17.46 -6.93
N LYS A 151 -2.18 -16.16 -7.06
CA LYS A 151 -3.35 -15.64 -7.80
C LYS A 151 -3.20 -15.85 -9.31
N ILE A 152 -2.00 -15.67 -9.85
CA ILE A 152 -1.72 -15.98 -11.26
C ILE A 152 -1.94 -17.47 -11.51
N LYS A 153 -1.36 -18.33 -10.66
CA LYS A 153 -1.54 -19.79 -10.76
C LYS A 153 -3.01 -20.16 -10.74
N TRP A 154 -3.78 -19.60 -9.83
CA TRP A 154 -5.21 -19.85 -9.74
C TRP A 154 -5.96 -19.52 -11.04
N ILE A 155 -5.66 -18.37 -11.66
CA ILE A 155 -6.27 -17.96 -12.92
C ILE A 155 -5.93 -18.97 -14.02
N LEU A 156 -4.65 -19.35 -14.15
CA LEU A 156 -4.23 -20.30 -15.17
C LEU A 156 -4.85 -21.68 -15.01
N ASP A 157 -5.08 -22.10 -13.77
CA ASP A 157 -5.64 -23.42 -13.48
C ASP A 157 -7.17 -23.48 -13.53
N ASN A 158 -7.87 -22.35 -13.34
CA ASN A 158 -9.33 -22.33 -13.19
C ASN A 158 -10.09 -21.60 -14.32
N VAL A 159 -9.42 -20.76 -15.09
CA VAL A 159 -10.06 -20.09 -16.24
C VAL A 159 -9.85 -20.90 -17.49
N GLU A 160 -10.96 -21.28 -18.15
CA GLU A 160 -10.93 -22.11 -19.35
C GLU A 160 -10.04 -21.51 -20.45
N GLY A 161 -9.10 -22.33 -20.95
CA GLY A 161 -8.16 -21.96 -22.02
C GLY A 161 -7.04 -20.99 -21.59
N ALA A 162 -7.00 -20.54 -20.34
CA ALA A 162 -5.99 -19.56 -19.88
C ALA A 162 -4.58 -20.15 -19.91
N ARG A 163 -4.42 -21.38 -19.43
CA ARG A 163 -3.09 -22.03 -19.40
C ARG A 163 -2.50 -22.20 -20.78
N GLU A 164 -3.24 -22.73 -21.73
CA GLU A 164 -2.80 -22.94 -23.11
C GLU A 164 -2.46 -21.60 -23.79
N ARG A 165 -3.24 -20.56 -23.55
CA ARG A 165 -2.97 -19.20 -24.06
C ARG A 165 -1.73 -18.60 -23.44
N ALA A 166 -1.51 -18.80 -22.14
CA ALA A 166 -0.28 -18.37 -21.44
C ALA A 166 0.97 -19.07 -21.99
N GLU A 167 0.90 -20.38 -22.18
CA GLU A 167 2.01 -21.18 -22.73
C GLU A 167 2.35 -20.79 -24.18
N ARG A 168 1.37 -20.37 -24.97
CA ARG A 168 1.61 -19.81 -26.31
C ARG A 168 2.16 -18.38 -26.30
N GLY A 169 2.23 -17.74 -25.13
CA GLY A 169 2.69 -16.37 -25.00
C GLY A 169 1.65 -15.29 -25.36
N ASP A 170 0.35 -15.64 -25.33
CA ASP A 170 -0.75 -14.70 -25.62
C ASP A 170 -1.16 -13.87 -24.42
N LEU A 171 -0.90 -14.33 -23.20
CA LEU A 171 -1.33 -13.67 -21.98
C LEU A 171 -0.21 -12.88 -21.31
N LEU A 172 -0.58 -11.74 -20.74
CA LEU A 172 0.26 -10.89 -19.92
C LEU A 172 -0.30 -10.83 -18.50
N PHE A 173 0.60 -10.75 -17.53
CA PHE A 173 0.31 -10.47 -16.13
C PHE A 173 0.78 -9.07 -15.75
N GLY A 174 0.07 -8.45 -14.85
CA GLY A 174 0.51 -7.27 -14.11
C GLY A 174 -0.32 -7.05 -12.86
N ASN A 175 0.25 -6.31 -11.91
CA ASN A 175 -0.57 -5.65 -10.92
C ASN A 175 -1.24 -4.44 -11.58
N THR A 176 -2.00 -3.66 -10.83
CA THR A 176 -2.77 -2.57 -11.46
C THR A 176 -1.89 -1.48 -12.07
N ASP A 177 -0.67 -1.27 -11.57
CA ASP A 177 0.34 -0.40 -12.19
C ASP A 177 0.65 -0.80 -13.64
N THR A 178 1.00 -2.04 -13.85
CA THR A 178 1.33 -2.59 -15.18
C THR A 178 0.14 -2.51 -16.13
N TRP A 179 -1.05 -2.85 -15.65
CA TRP A 179 -2.30 -2.74 -16.41
C TRP A 179 -2.54 -1.30 -16.89
N LEU A 180 -2.32 -0.31 -16.00
CA LEU A 180 -2.49 1.10 -16.35
C LEU A 180 -1.41 1.59 -17.32
N VAL A 181 -0.14 1.26 -17.10
CA VAL A 181 0.95 1.66 -18.01
C VAL A 181 0.73 1.09 -19.40
N TRP A 182 0.38 -0.19 -19.49
CA TRP A 182 0.13 -0.84 -20.76
C TRP A 182 -1.00 -0.14 -21.55
N ASN A 183 -2.10 0.19 -20.89
CA ASN A 183 -3.22 0.90 -21.50
C ASN A 183 -2.91 2.36 -21.85
N LEU A 184 -2.20 3.07 -20.97
CA LEU A 184 -1.82 4.47 -21.18
C LEU A 184 -0.88 4.65 -22.37
N THR A 185 0.00 3.69 -22.60
CA THR A 185 1.06 3.77 -23.63
C THR A 185 0.65 3.21 -24.99
N GLY A 186 -0.49 2.50 -25.08
CA GLY A 186 -0.96 2.02 -26.37
C GLY A 186 -1.87 0.80 -26.34
N GLY A 187 -1.81 0.01 -25.27
CA GLY A 187 -2.56 -1.26 -25.20
C GLY A 187 -2.12 -2.22 -26.31
N VAL A 188 -3.08 -2.74 -27.07
CA VAL A 188 -2.81 -3.65 -28.21
C VAL A 188 -1.96 -3.01 -29.31
N ASP A 189 -1.89 -1.70 -29.38
CA ASP A 189 -1.16 -0.93 -30.39
C ASP A 189 0.22 -0.50 -29.87
N GLY A 190 0.93 -1.38 -29.19
CA GLY A 190 2.31 -1.15 -28.73
C GLY A 190 2.44 -0.69 -27.29
N GLY A 191 1.48 -1.05 -26.42
CA GLY A 191 1.55 -0.79 -25.00
C GLY A 191 2.80 -1.38 -24.34
N VAL A 192 3.38 -0.64 -23.41
CA VAL A 192 4.58 -1.03 -22.67
C VAL A 192 4.20 -1.93 -21.52
N HIS A 193 4.84 -3.11 -21.41
CA HIS A 193 4.58 -4.11 -20.39
C HIS A 193 5.68 -4.10 -19.33
N VAL A 194 5.55 -3.24 -18.33
CA VAL A 194 6.54 -3.02 -17.27
C VAL A 194 5.89 -2.96 -15.90
N THR A 195 6.67 -3.24 -14.88
CA THR A 195 6.39 -2.95 -13.48
C THR A 195 7.63 -2.35 -12.83
N ASP A 196 7.51 -1.80 -11.63
CA ASP A 196 8.66 -1.37 -10.87
C ASP A 196 9.09 -2.39 -9.81
N VAL A 197 10.28 -2.17 -9.25
CA VAL A 197 10.86 -3.05 -8.21
C VAL A 197 9.99 -3.15 -6.95
N THR A 198 9.23 -2.12 -6.60
CA THR A 198 8.39 -2.13 -5.40
C THR A 198 7.18 -3.05 -5.58
N ASN A 199 6.47 -2.97 -6.69
CA ASN A 199 5.38 -3.89 -7.03
C ASN A 199 5.90 -5.31 -7.27
N ALA A 200 7.01 -5.47 -7.99
CA ALA A 200 7.62 -6.78 -8.23
C ALA A 200 7.99 -7.49 -6.92
N SER A 201 8.45 -6.75 -5.90
CA SER A 201 8.78 -7.32 -4.59
C SER A 201 7.56 -7.86 -3.81
N ARG A 202 6.33 -7.64 -4.30
CA ARG A 202 5.08 -8.10 -3.68
C ARG A 202 4.44 -9.28 -4.39
N THR A 203 5.15 -9.92 -5.30
CA THR A 203 4.58 -10.98 -6.15
C THR A 203 4.90 -12.40 -5.70
N LEU A 204 5.84 -12.62 -4.77
CA LEU A 204 6.50 -13.89 -4.47
C LEU A 204 7.37 -14.43 -5.62
N LEU A 205 7.62 -13.66 -6.67
CA LEU A 205 8.31 -14.13 -7.89
C LEU A 205 9.66 -13.45 -8.13
N MET A 206 9.92 -12.33 -7.47
CA MET A 206 11.17 -11.56 -7.66
C MET A 206 12.20 -11.91 -6.59
N ASN A 207 13.42 -12.26 -7.02
CA ASN A 207 14.56 -12.32 -6.11
C ASN A 207 14.87 -10.90 -5.61
N ILE A 208 14.76 -10.72 -4.30
CA ILE A 208 14.86 -9.38 -3.69
C ILE A 208 16.28 -8.79 -3.70
N ARG A 209 17.30 -9.62 -3.92
CA ARG A 209 18.69 -9.15 -4.05
C ARG A 209 19.07 -8.79 -5.48
N THR A 210 18.69 -9.63 -6.45
CA THR A 210 19.00 -9.40 -7.86
C THR A 210 18.01 -8.47 -8.54
N LEU A 211 16.80 -8.30 -7.98
CA LEU A 211 15.68 -7.55 -8.56
C LEU A 211 15.21 -8.11 -9.91
N GLU A 212 15.39 -9.42 -10.10
CA GLU A 212 14.98 -10.15 -11.29
C GLU A 212 13.95 -11.21 -10.91
N TRP A 213 13.08 -11.58 -11.85
CA TRP A 213 12.17 -12.70 -11.68
C TRP A 213 12.98 -13.98 -11.44
N ASP A 214 12.55 -14.79 -10.46
CA ASP A 214 13.16 -16.08 -10.17
C ASP A 214 12.51 -17.17 -11.06
N PRO A 215 13.26 -17.76 -12.00
CA PRO A 215 12.70 -18.75 -12.93
C PRO A 215 12.22 -20.02 -12.25
N GLN A 216 12.88 -20.44 -11.14
CA GLN A 216 12.49 -21.66 -10.43
C GLN A 216 11.17 -21.47 -9.69
N ILE A 217 10.98 -20.34 -9.02
CA ILE A 217 9.72 -20.03 -8.33
C ILE A 217 8.58 -19.89 -9.34
N ALA A 218 8.82 -19.23 -10.47
CA ALA A 218 7.83 -19.16 -11.55
C ALA A 218 7.46 -20.56 -12.07
N ALA A 219 8.43 -21.45 -12.26
CA ALA A 219 8.22 -22.82 -12.67
C ALA A 219 7.45 -23.64 -11.62
N ASP A 220 7.77 -23.51 -10.34
CA ASP A 220 7.06 -24.17 -9.23
C ASP A 220 5.57 -23.79 -9.21
N MET A 221 5.25 -22.55 -9.58
CA MET A 221 3.87 -22.05 -9.68
C MET A 221 3.26 -22.29 -11.07
N GLY A 222 4.00 -22.87 -12.02
CA GLY A 222 3.53 -23.11 -13.40
C GLY A 222 3.23 -21.82 -14.16
N ILE A 223 3.99 -20.75 -13.90
CA ILE A 223 3.82 -19.42 -14.52
C ILE A 223 4.85 -19.27 -15.65
N PRO A 224 4.42 -19.17 -16.92
CA PRO A 224 5.33 -18.87 -18.02
C PRO A 224 6.02 -17.52 -17.84
N MET A 225 7.34 -17.48 -17.97
CA MET A 225 8.13 -16.23 -17.85
C MET A 225 7.68 -15.15 -18.85
N SER A 226 7.15 -15.55 -20.01
CA SER A 226 6.61 -14.63 -21.03
C SER A 226 5.43 -13.78 -20.56
N MET A 227 4.75 -14.20 -19.48
CA MET A 227 3.64 -13.43 -18.88
C MET A 227 4.13 -12.26 -18.02
N LEU A 228 5.37 -12.33 -17.53
CA LEU A 228 5.87 -11.40 -16.52
C LEU A 228 6.37 -10.09 -17.18
N PRO A 229 6.01 -8.93 -16.60
CA PRO A 229 6.48 -7.64 -17.12
C PRO A 229 7.99 -7.45 -16.91
N GLU A 230 8.59 -6.57 -17.69
CA GLU A 230 9.97 -6.12 -17.42
C GLU A 230 9.98 -5.33 -16.11
N ILE A 231 10.91 -5.66 -15.22
CA ILE A 231 11.10 -4.95 -13.95
C ILE A 231 12.00 -3.74 -14.20
N LYS A 232 11.50 -2.57 -13.83
CA LYS A 232 12.16 -1.27 -13.95
C LYS A 232 12.40 -0.63 -12.59
N SER A 233 13.18 0.46 -12.57
CA SER A 233 13.25 1.32 -11.39
C SER A 233 11.91 2.00 -11.13
N SER A 234 11.74 2.56 -9.94
CA SER A 234 10.54 3.32 -9.56
C SER A 234 10.47 4.71 -10.21
N SER A 235 11.61 5.19 -10.72
CA SER A 235 11.78 6.55 -11.28
C SER A 235 12.64 6.49 -12.52
N GLU A 236 12.01 6.30 -13.67
CA GLU A 236 12.59 6.37 -15.03
C GLU A 236 11.47 6.53 -16.05
N VAL A 237 11.77 6.97 -17.25
CA VAL A 237 10.75 7.06 -18.32
C VAL A 237 10.50 5.67 -18.91
N TYR A 238 9.30 5.13 -18.70
CA TYR A 238 8.89 3.82 -19.18
C TYR A 238 8.34 3.86 -20.60
N GLY A 239 7.69 4.95 -20.95
CA GLY A 239 7.02 5.18 -22.22
C GLY A 239 6.28 6.51 -22.21
N PHE A 240 5.44 6.70 -23.22
CA PHE A 240 4.72 7.96 -23.42
C PHE A 240 3.22 7.70 -23.59
N GLY A 241 2.41 8.63 -23.15
CA GLY A 241 0.97 8.57 -23.37
C GLY A 241 0.65 8.41 -24.86
N ARG A 242 -0.28 7.50 -25.18
CA ARG A 242 -0.68 7.19 -26.57
C ARG A 242 -1.16 8.44 -27.31
N ALA A 243 -0.86 8.51 -28.60
CA ALA A 243 -1.11 9.70 -29.44
C ALA A 243 -2.57 10.19 -29.47
N THR A 244 -3.52 9.28 -29.27
CA THR A 244 -4.98 9.58 -29.27
C THR A 244 -5.56 9.80 -27.88
N GLY A 245 -4.71 9.78 -26.82
CA GLY A 245 -5.14 9.91 -25.42
C GLY A 245 -5.07 11.35 -24.91
N LEU A 246 -5.67 11.58 -23.74
CA LEU A 246 -5.61 12.86 -23.02
C LEU A 246 -4.18 13.29 -22.63
N LEU A 247 -3.29 12.30 -22.47
CA LEU A 247 -1.89 12.48 -22.06
C LEU A 247 -0.93 12.25 -23.23
N SER A 248 -1.37 12.56 -24.45
CA SER A 248 -0.58 12.34 -25.67
C SER A 248 0.85 12.88 -25.54
N GLY A 249 1.83 11.98 -25.73
CA GLY A 249 3.24 12.32 -25.68
C GLY A 249 3.79 12.69 -24.29
N THR A 250 2.98 12.62 -23.22
CA THR A 250 3.43 12.87 -21.86
C THR A 250 4.20 11.66 -21.34
N PRO A 251 5.41 11.83 -20.77
CA PRO A 251 6.18 10.72 -20.19
C PRO A 251 5.43 10.06 -19.04
N ILE A 252 5.37 8.72 -19.03
CA ILE A 252 4.98 7.92 -17.87
C ILE A 252 6.29 7.53 -17.18
N ALA A 253 6.55 8.08 -15.99
CA ALA A 253 7.92 8.12 -15.48
C ALA A 253 8.08 7.80 -13.99
N GLY A 254 7.02 7.43 -13.29
CA GLY A 254 7.07 7.00 -11.90
C GLY A 254 6.09 5.86 -11.65
N ILE A 255 6.54 4.81 -10.96
CA ILE A 255 5.71 3.71 -10.46
C ILE A 255 6.17 3.36 -9.06
N LEU A 256 5.26 3.36 -8.11
CA LEU A 256 5.46 2.92 -6.73
C LEU A 256 4.20 2.24 -6.21
N GLY A 257 4.33 1.10 -5.54
CA GLY A 257 3.25 0.57 -4.72
C GLY A 257 2.80 1.60 -3.69
N ASP A 258 1.53 1.57 -3.29
CA ASP A 258 0.91 2.62 -2.47
C ASP A 258 1.66 2.92 -1.16
N GLN A 259 2.08 1.88 -0.45
CA GLN A 259 2.79 2.06 0.82
C GLN A 259 4.22 2.55 0.62
N GLN A 260 4.88 2.13 -0.44
CA GLN A 260 6.20 2.64 -0.85
C GLN A 260 6.11 4.09 -1.32
N ALA A 261 5.08 4.43 -2.08
CA ALA A 261 4.82 5.81 -2.49
C ALA A 261 4.62 6.73 -1.29
N ALA A 262 3.83 6.30 -0.30
CA ALA A 262 3.66 7.05 0.95
C ALA A 262 4.99 7.24 1.70
N THR A 263 5.84 6.22 1.75
CA THR A 263 7.18 6.29 2.34
C THR A 263 8.05 7.33 1.63
N PHE A 264 8.00 7.35 0.30
CA PHE A 264 8.71 8.31 -0.55
C PHE A 264 8.16 9.74 -0.36
N GLY A 265 6.83 9.89 -0.37
CA GLY A 265 6.15 11.18 -0.14
C GLY A 265 6.36 11.74 1.27
N GLN A 266 6.59 10.88 2.25
CA GLN A 266 6.99 11.25 3.61
C GLN A 266 8.49 11.58 3.73
N ALA A 267 9.25 11.55 2.64
CA ALA A 267 10.70 11.79 2.63
C ALA A 267 11.48 10.89 3.61
N CYS A 268 11.09 9.62 3.73
CA CYS A 268 11.77 8.64 4.58
C CYS A 268 12.98 8.04 3.85
N PHE A 269 14.01 8.86 3.56
CA PHE A 269 15.16 8.48 2.74
C PHE A 269 16.35 7.97 3.53
N GLU A 270 16.39 8.20 4.83
CA GLU A 270 17.47 7.72 5.67
C GLU A 270 17.13 6.40 6.37
N LYS A 271 18.14 5.55 6.54
CA LYS A 271 18.01 4.30 7.29
C LYS A 271 17.48 4.56 8.71
N GLY A 272 16.43 3.85 9.08
CA GLY A 272 15.75 3.98 10.38
C GLY A 272 14.58 4.96 10.36
N MET A 273 14.38 5.77 9.30
CA MET A 273 13.17 6.56 9.15
C MET A 273 11.98 5.65 8.83
N ALA A 274 10.83 5.96 9.41
CA ALA A 274 9.61 5.19 9.22
C ALA A 274 8.38 6.08 9.06
N LYS A 275 7.41 5.56 8.34
CA LYS A 275 6.06 6.12 8.24
C LYS A 275 5.02 5.10 8.69
N ASN A 276 3.88 5.56 9.16
CA ASN A 276 2.70 4.74 9.39
C ASN A 276 1.47 5.42 8.75
N THR A 277 0.79 4.69 7.87
CA THR A 277 -0.45 5.14 7.25
C THR A 277 -1.62 4.54 8.01
N TYR A 278 -2.46 5.41 8.60
CA TYR A 278 -3.63 5.03 9.39
C TYR A 278 -4.89 5.09 8.52
N GLY A 279 -5.23 3.96 7.92
CA GLY A 279 -6.42 3.77 7.10
C GLY A 279 -7.41 2.79 7.74
N THR A 280 -8.02 1.93 6.93
CA THR A 280 -8.84 0.77 7.37
C THR A 280 -8.05 -0.12 8.31
N GLY A 281 -6.82 -0.46 7.92
CA GLY A 281 -5.73 -0.96 8.74
C GLY A 281 -4.57 0.03 8.73
N ASN A 282 -3.48 -0.31 9.42
CA ASN A 282 -2.25 0.48 9.38
C ASN A 282 -1.18 -0.26 8.60
N PHE A 283 -0.37 0.51 7.89
CA PHE A 283 0.81 0.01 7.21
C PHE A 283 2.02 0.83 7.61
N MET A 284 2.94 0.20 8.31
CA MET A 284 4.18 0.80 8.76
C MET A 284 5.36 0.28 7.94
N LEU A 285 6.14 1.19 7.37
CA LEU A 285 7.37 0.89 6.64
C LEU A 285 8.54 1.62 7.27
N MET A 286 9.63 0.90 7.50
CA MET A 286 10.91 1.44 7.95
C MET A 286 11.97 1.24 6.88
N ASN A 287 12.62 2.32 6.47
CA ASN A 287 13.78 2.29 5.58
C ASN A 287 14.94 1.55 6.27
N THR A 288 15.44 0.48 5.66
CA THR A 288 16.55 -0.34 6.18
C THR A 288 17.85 -0.13 5.42
N GLY A 289 17.89 0.78 4.45
CA GLY A 289 19.08 1.08 3.65
C GLY A 289 19.20 0.23 2.39
N ASN A 290 20.40 0.09 1.86
CA ASN A 290 20.66 -0.52 0.55
C ASN A 290 20.81 -2.05 0.58
N GLU A 291 20.70 -2.68 1.75
CA GLU A 291 20.73 -4.12 1.91
C GLU A 291 19.40 -4.62 2.48
N PRO A 292 18.86 -5.73 1.97
CA PRO A 292 17.62 -6.27 2.52
C PRO A 292 17.83 -6.82 3.92
N VAL A 293 16.95 -6.49 4.84
CA VAL A 293 16.88 -7.07 6.18
C VAL A 293 15.78 -8.12 6.19
N PHE A 294 16.14 -9.38 6.44
CA PHE A 294 15.18 -10.47 6.56
C PHE A 294 14.65 -10.54 7.99
N SER A 295 13.33 -10.48 8.13
CA SER A 295 12.69 -10.45 9.45
C SER A 295 12.66 -11.83 10.09
N ASN A 296 13.01 -11.88 11.38
CA ASN A 296 12.77 -13.04 12.26
C ASN A 296 11.59 -12.80 13.22
N ASN A 297 10.92 -11.66 13.10
CA ASN A 297 9.84 -11.22 13.99
C ASN A 297 8.51 -11.00 13.26
N GLY A 298 8.28 -11.73 12.15
CA GLY A 298 7.00 -11.73 11.45
C GLY A 298 6.73 -10.52 10.55
N LEU A 299 7.75 -9.73 10.20
CA LEU A 299 7.62 -8.62 9.27
C LEU A 299 7.91 -9.06 7.83
N LEU A 300 7.54 -8.21 6.88
CA LEU A 300 7.82 -8.41 5.46
C LEU A 300 9.05 -7.61 5.05
N THR A 301 9.90 -8.20 4.22
CA THR A 301 10.99 -7.49 3.57
C THR A 301 10.54 -7.09 2.17
N THR A 302 10.67 -5.82 1.84
CA THR A 302 10.21 -5.27 0.56
C THR A 302 11.22 -4.26 0.02
N VAL A 303 11.12 -3.92 -1.27
CA VAL A 303 11.88 -2.80 -1.84
C VAL A 303 11.08 -1.52 -1.55
N ALA A 304 11.75 -0.53 -0.94
CA ALA A 304 11.13 0.76 -0.68
C ALA A 304 11.04 1.63 -1.94
N TYR A 305 12.14 1.70 -2.72
CA TYR A 305 12.20 2.39 -4.01
C TYR A 305 13.55 2.15 -4.69
N LYS A 306 13.61 2.48 -5.98
CA LYS A 306 14.86 2.57 -6.76
C LYS A 306 14.73 3.75 -7.73
N ILE A 307 15.72 4.64 -7.73
CA ILE A 307 15.77 5.80 -8.63
C ILE A 307 16.76 5.52 -9.75
N GLY A 308 16.29 5.36 -10.98
CA GLY A 308 17.12 5.10 -12.14
C GLY A 308 18.13 3.96 -11.89
N ASP A 309 19.40 4.20 -12.15
CA ASP A 309 20.47 3.23 -11.96
C ASP A 309 21.05 3.19 -10.53
N ALA A 310 20.55 4.00 -9.61
CA ALA A 310 20.99 3.99 -8.21
C ALA A 310 20.71 2.64 -7.54
N ALA A 311 21.43 2.36 -6.45
CA ALA A 311 21.19 1.17 -5.65
C ALA A 311 19.75 1.18 -5.09
N PRO A 312 19.07 0.01 -4.98
CA PRO A 312 17.76 -0.06 -4.37
C PRO A 312 17.82 0.29 -2.88
N VAL A 313 16.73 0.82 -2.37
CA VAL A 313 16.50 1.03 -0.94
C VAL A 313 15.44 0.03 -0.50
N TYR A 314 15.69 -0.65 0.61
CA TYR A 314 14.82 -1.67 1.18
C TYR A 314 14.05 -1.15 2.39
N ALA A 315 12.97 -1.84 2.72
CA ALA A 315 12.19 -1.57 3.91
C ALA A 315 11.72 -2.86 4.59
N LEU A 316 11.51 -2.77 5.91
CA LEU A 316 10.67 -3.68 6.65
C LEU A 316 9.24 -3.14 6.67
N GLU A 317 8.26 -4.01 6.48
CA GLU A 317 6.85 -3.68 6.53
C GLU A 317 6.12 -4.53 7.57
N GLY A 318 5.31 -3.86 8.39
CA GLY A 318 4.36 -4.49 9.28
C GLY A 318 2.98 -3.87 9.12
N SER A 319 1.94 -4.68 9.15
CA SER A 319 0.56 -4.25 9.00
C SER A 319 -0.26 -4.55 10.24
N VAL A 320 -1.17 -3.64 10.56
CA VAL A 320 -2.21 -3.79 11.56
C VAL A 320 -3.54 -3.92 10.82
N ALA A 321 -4.21 -5.05 10.97
CA ALA A 321 -5.42 -5.35 10.19
C ALA A 321 -6.58 -4.41 10.50
N MET A 322 -6.76 -4.08 11.78
CA MET A 322 -7.94 -3.39 12.29
C MET A 322 -7.55 -2.11 13.03
N SER A 323 -7.77 -0.98 12.38
CA SER A 323 -7.62 0.37 12.99
C SER A 323 -8.82 1.25 12.68
N GLY A 324 -8.89 1.91 11.54
CA GLY A 324 -10.07 2.66 11.11
C GLY A 324 -11.32 1.79 11.00
N SER A 325 -11.16 0.55 10.55
CA SER A 325 -12.25 -0.43 10.53
C SER A 325 -12.79 -0.78 11.91
N LEU A 326 -11.97 -0.72 12.96
CA LEU A 326 -12.44 -0.88 14.34
C LEU A 326 -13.38 0.27 14.74
N ILE A 327 -13.05 1.50 14.36
CA ILE A 327 -13.92 2.67 14.63
C ILE A 327 -15.21 2.58 13.82
N GLN A 328 -15.14 2.11 12.57
CA GLN A 328 -16.33 1.83 11.76
C GLN A 328 -17.21 0.75 12.41
N TRP A 329 -16.61 -0.32 12.94
CA TRP A 329 -17.33 -1.37 13.65
C TRP A 329 -18.06 -0.85 14.91
N LEU A 330 -17.42 0.04 15.68
CA LEU A 330 -18.09 0.71 16.81
C LEU A 330 -19.30 1.54 16.36
N ARG A 331 -19.21 2.18 15.19
CA ARG A 331 -20.29 2.98 14.61
C ARG A 331 -21.40 2.11 14.04
N ASP A 332 -21.07 1.20 13.13
CA ASP A 332 -22.03 0.52 12.26
C ASP A 332 -22.67 -0.72 12.93
N ASN A 333 -21.84 -1.49 13.65
CA ASN A 333 -22.28 -2.74 14.28
C ASN A 333 -22.74 -2.54 15.72
N LEU A 334 -21.96 -1.83 16.54
CA LEU A 334 -22.29 -1.61 17.96
C LEU A 334 -23.11 -0.33 18.21
N ARG A 335 -23.12 0.60 17.25
CA ARG A 335 -23.80 1.89 17.36
C ARG A 335 -23.40 2.68 18.61
N MET A 336 -22.14 2.58 18.97
CA MET A 336 -21.56 3.28 20.12
C MET A 336 -21.21 4.74 19.80
N ILE A 337 -21.05 5.07 18.53
CA ILE A 337 -20.79 6.41 17.99
C ILE A 337 -21.62 6.63 16.74
N GLU A 338 -21.93 7.87 16.40
CA GLU A 338 -22.66 8.23 15.19
C GLU A 338 -21.72 8.55 14.02
N HIS A 339 -20.55 9.12 14.32
CA HIS A 339 -19.50 9.43 13.35
C HIS A 339 -18.11 9.26 13.99
N ALA A 340 -17.09 9.10 13.14
CA ALA A 340 -15.73 8.78 13.59
C ALA A 340 -15.14 9.81 14.58
N ALA A 341 -15.42 11.11 14.37
CA ALA A 341 -14.92 12.17 15.24
C ALA A 341 -15.44 12.08 16.68
N GLU A 342 -16.64 11.54 16.91
CA GLU A 342 -17.20 11.33 18.26
C GLU A 342 -16.31 10.40 19.10
N SER A 343 -15.52 9.55 18.48
CA SER A 343 -14.58 8.67 19.19
C SER A 343 -13.56 9.45 20.01
N GLU A 344 -13.08 10.57 19.50
CA GLU A 344 -12.15 11.46 20.22
C GLU A 344 -12.84 12.16 21.38
N GLU A 345 -14.04 12.67 21.17
CA GLU A 345 -14.83 13.34 22.21
C GLU A 345 -15.10 12.42 23.39
N LEU A 346 -15.49 11.17 23.11
CA LEU A 346 -15.70 10.16 24.15
C LEU A 346 -14.40 9.76 24.85
N ALA A 347 -13.34 9.52 24.08
CA ALA A 347 -12.05 9.12 24.65
C ALA A 347 -11.47 10.18 25.60
N THR A 348 -11.64 11.46 25.27
CA THR A 348 -11.18 12.59 26.09
C THR A 348 -12.11 12.93 27.25
N SER A 349 -13.35 12.44 27.24
CA SER A 349 -14.32 12.63 28.32
C SER A 349 -14.03 11.80 29.58
N VAL A 350 -13.17 10.79 29.48
CA VAL A 350 -12.75 9.92 30.59
C VAL A 350 -11.24 10.02 30.81
N LYS A 351 -10.81 9.80 32.04
CA LYS A 351 -9.40 9.94 32.42
C LYS A 351 -8.51 8.86 31.79
N ASP A 352 -9.02 7.63 31.70
CA ASP A 352 -8.33 6.45 31.19
C ASP A 352 -9.36 5.45 30.61
N SER A 353 -8.94 4.29 30.17
CA SER A 353 -9.83 3.24 29.67
C SER A 353 -10.59 2.46 30.77
N GLY A 354 -10.46 2.87 32.02
CA GLY A 354 -11.08 2.17 33.17
C GLY A 354 -10.52 0.76 33.39
N GLY A 355 -9.33 0.47 32.89
CA GLY A 355 -8.72 -0.87 32.89
C GLY A 355 -9.23 -1.81 31.78
N CYS A 356 -10.05 -1.29 30.87
CA CYS A 356 -10.58 -2.04 29.74
C CYS A 356 -9.56 -2.05 28.59
N TYR A 357 -9.44 -3.20 27.91
CA TYR A 357 -8.65 -3.38 26.68
C TYR A 357 -9.51 -4.03 25.60
N VAL A 358 -9.40 -3.49 24.40
CA VAL A 358 -10.01 -4.05 23.18
C VAL A 358 -8.91 -4.58 22.29
N VAL A 359 -8.97 -5.87 21.96
CA VAL A 359 -8.05 -6.46 20.97
C VAL A 359 -8.86 -6.87 19.76
N PRO A 360 -8.72 -6.16 18.62
CA PRO A 360 -9.60 -6.33 17.47
C PRO A 360 -9.10 -7.41 16.50
N ALA A 361 -8.88 -8.61 16.99
CA ALA A 361 -8.46 -9.76 16.17
C ALA A 361 -9.65 -10.38 15.41
N PHE A 362 -10.41 -9.58 14.65
CA PHE A 362 -11.67 -10.02 14.02
C PHE A 362 -11.47 -11.11 12.97
N SER A 363 -10.33 -11.10 12.29
CA SER A 363 -9.90 -12.12 11.32
C SER A 363 -8.54 -12.72 11.69
N GLY A 364 -8.26 -12.81 12.99
CA GLY A 364 -6.95 -13.19 13.51
C GLY A 364 -6.04 -11.99 13.78
N LEU A 365 -4.83 -12.28 14.21
CA LEU A 365 -3.77 -11.31 14.43
C LEU A 365 -2.78 -11.35 13.26
N PHE A 366 -2.41 -10.18 12.76
CA PHE A 366 -1.38 -9.99 11.74
C PHE A 366 0.00 -9.82 12.37
N ALA A 367 0.90 -9.11 11.70
CA ALA A 367 2.24 -8.88 12.21
C ALA A 367 2.22 -8.29 13.64
N PRO A 368 3.11 -8.74 14.54
CA PRO A 368 4.11 -9.78 14.35
C PRO A 368 3.61 -11.20 14.67
N HIS A 369 2.35 -11.37 15.04
CA HIS A 369 1.83 -12.61 15.64
C HIS A 369 1.49 -13.71 14.62
N TRP A 370 0.85 -13.34 13.49
CA TRP A 370 0.37 -14.25 12.44
C TRP A 370 -0.45 -15.44 12.98
N ARG A 371 -1.48 -15.12 13.79
CA ARG A 371 -2.35 -16.09 14.45
C ARG A 371 -3.77 -16.01 13.87
N SER A 372 -4.10 -16.95 12.99
CA SER A 372 -5.42 -17.07 12.38
C SER A 372 -6.50 -17.60 13.33
N ASP A 373 -6.09 -18.30 14.39
CA ASP A 373 -6.96 -18.85 15.43
C ASP A 373 -7.44 -17.81 16.44
N ALA A 374 -6.84 -16.62 16.47
CA ALA A 374 -7.24 -15.55 17.35
C ALA A 374 -8.57 -14.91 16.94
N ARG A 375 -9.35 -14.46 17.93
CA ARG A 375 -10.55 -13.62 17.72
C ARG A 375 -10.56 -12.44 18.68
N GLY A 376 -11.31 -11.39 18.30
CA GLY A 376 -11.38 -10.16 19.08
C GLY A 376 -11.96 -10.36 20.49
N VAL A 377 -11.39 -9.63 21.45
CA VAL A 377 -11.85 -9.65 22.85
C VAL A 377 -11.97 -8.24 23.41
N ILE A 378 -12.87 -8.08 24.37
CA ILE A 378 -12.93 -6.93 25.27
C ILE A 378 -12.74 -7.47 26.68
N VAL A 379 -11.67 -7.08 27.35
CA VAL A 379 -11.30 -7.59 28.68
C VAL A 379 -11.16 -6.47 29.70
N GLY A 380 -11.16 -6.81 31.00
CA GLY A 380 -11.04 -5.84 32.09
C GLY A 380 -12.34 -5.10 32.43
N LEU A 381 -13.48 -5.61 32.03
CA LEU A 381 -14.78 -5.02 32.29
C LEU A 381 -15.15 -5.08 33.78
N THR A 382 -15.55 -3.94 34.31
CA THR A 382 -16.17 -3.80 35.63
C THR A 382 -17.41 -2.94 35.50
N ARG A 383 -18.21 -2.80 36.55
CA ARG A 383 -19.39 -1.91 36.53
C ARG A 383 -19.05 -0.42 36.37
N TYR A 384 -17.80 -0.05 36.55
CA TYR A 384 -17.29 1.31 36.32
C TYR A 384 -17.13 1.62 34.82
N VAL A 385 -16.82 0.63 34.00
CA VAL A 385 -16.59 0.80 32.57
C VAL A 385 -17.91 1.16 31.87
N ASN A 386 -17.87 2.22 31.09
CA ASN A 386 -19.00 2.69 30.27
C ASN A 386 -18.57 2.81 28.79
N ARG A 387 -19.49 3.28 27.94
CA ARG A 387 -19.27 3.48 26.50
C ARG A 387 -17.98 4.26 26.18
N ALA A 388 -17.73 5.35 26.90
CA ALA A 388 -16.56 6.19 26.66
C ALA A 388 -15.24 5.45 26.93
N HIS A 389 -15.17 4.62 27.96
CA HIS A 389 -14.01 3.79 28.29
C HIS A 389 -13.73 2.76 27.18
N ILE A 390 -14.77 2.13 26.62
CA ILE A 390 -14.62 1.13 25.55
C ILE A 390 -14.15 1.80 24.26
N VAL A 391 -14.73 2.94 23.88
CA VAL A 391 -14.32 3.70 22.69
C VAL A 391 -12.87 4.17 22.82
N ARG A 392 -12.49 4.65 24.00
CA ARG A 392 -11.10 5.00 24.29
C ARG A 392 -10.17 3.80 24.16
N ALA A 393 -10.51 2.66 24.75
CA ALA A 393 -9.74 1.44 24.64
C ALA A 393 -9.58 0.96 23.18
N ALA A 394 -10.56 1.19 22.32
CA ALA A 394 -10.48 0.91 20.89
C ALA A 394 -9.47 1.81 20.17
N LEU A 395 -9.42 3.10 20.48
CA LEU A 395 -8.38 4.01 19.93
C LEU A 395 -7.01 3.63 20.46
N GLU A 396 -6.88 3.34 21.76
CA GLU A 396 -5.62 2.89 22.38
C GLU A 396 -5.10 1.60 21.75
N ALA A 397 -6.00 0.68 21.34
CA ALA A 397 -5.64 -0.57 20.66
C ALA A 397 -4.86 -0.34 19.37
N THR A 398 -5.19 0.69 18.60
CA THR A 398 -4.45 1.06 17.39
C THR A 398 -3.01 1.43 17.73
N ALA A 399 -2.80 2.19 18.78
CA ALA A 399 -1.47 2.59 19.23
C ALA A 399 -0.64 1.41 19.77
N PHE A 400 -1.25 0.51 20.52
CA PHE A 400 -0.57 -0.69 21.02
C PHE A 400 -0.15 -1.65 19.90
N GLN A 401 -1.01 -1.88 18.93
CA GLN A 401 -0.66 -2.73 17.77
C GLN A 401 0.49 -2.11 16.96
N THR A 402 0.50 -0.79 16.79
CA THR A 402 1.60 -0.08 16.14
C THR A 402 2.91 -0.24 16.94
N ARG A 403 2.86 -0.24 18.26
CA ARG A 403 4.01 -0.50 19.12
C ARG A 403 4.57 -1.91 18.94
N GLU A 404 3.73 -2.92 18.81
CA GLU A 404 4.17 -4.30 18.55
C GLU A 404 4.93 -4.41 17.22
N VAL A 405 4.45 -3.73 16.18
CA VAL A 405 5.13 -3.65 14.88
C VAL A 405 6.47 -2.92 15.00
N LEU A 406 6.52 -1.79 15.71
CA LEU A 406 7.75 -1.05 15.93
C LEU A 406 8.80 -1.87 16.70
N ASP A 407 8.40 -2.56 17.77
CA ASP A 407 9.30 -3.40 18.55
C ASP A 407 9.93 -4.49 17.65
N ALA A 408 9.15 -5.09 16.75
CA ALA A 408 9.65 -6.05 15.77
C ALA A 408 10.62 -5.40 14.77
N MET A 409 10.31 -4.20 14.27
CA MET A 409 11.19 -3.46 13.36
C MET A 409 12.53 -3.10 13.98
N ASN A 410 12.52 -2.60 15.21
CA ASN A 410 13.74 -2.26 15.94
C ASN A 410 14.61 -3.51 16.19
N ALA A 411 13.96 -4.63 16.56
CA ALA A 411 14.66 -5.90 16.80
C ALA A 411 15.32 -6.45 15.53
N ASP A 412 14.62 -6.41 14.39
CA ASP A 412 15.13 -6.94 13.11
C ASP A 412 16.16 -6.02 12.45
N SER A 413 15.95 -4.70 12.49
CA SER A 413 16.81 -3.73 11.83
C SER A 413 18.08 -3.39 12.63
N GLY A 414 18.04 -3.60 13.94
CA GLY A 414 19.08 -3.14 14.86
C GLY A 414 19.18 -1.61 14.98
N VAL A 415 18.16 -0.89 14.50
CA VAL A 415 18.09 0.57 14.54
C VAL A 415 16.85 0.98 15.33
N GLU A 416 17.01 1.86 16.31
CA GLU A 416 15.88 2.42 17.03
C GLU A 416 15.25 3.56 16.23
N LEU A 417 13.91 3.56 16.14
CA LEU A 417 13.15 4.65 15.54
C LEU A 417 13.34 5.92 16.36
N SER A 418 13.68 7.02 15.69
CA SER A 418 13.83 8.33 16.34
C SER A 418 12.56 9.18 16.29
N GLU A 419 11.74 9.01 15.26
CA GLU A 419 10.45 9.68 15.06
C GLU A 419 9.59 8.88 14.09
N LEU A 420 8.26 8.98 14.22
CA LEU A 420 7.31 8.35 13.30
C LEU A 420 6.57 9.41 12.50
N ARG A 421 6.68 9.37 11.18
CA ARG A 421 5.87 10.17 10.27
C ARG A 421 4.55 9.47 9.98
N VAL A 422 3.45 10.20 10.07
CA VAL A 422 2.11 9.64 9.99
C VAL A 422 1.26 10.33 8.93
N ASP A 423 0.39 9.55 8.31
CA ASP A 423 -0.64 10.01 7.37
C ASP A 423 -1.89 9.12 7.46
N GLY A 424 -2.88 9.42 6.62
CA GLY A 424 -4.16 8.72 6.64
C GLY A 424 -5.22 9.39 7.51
N GLY A 425 -6.48 8.97 7.31
CA GLY A 425 -7.64 9.65 7.87
C GLY A 425 -7.69 9.72 9.40
N MET A 426 -7.18 8.71 10.10
CA MET A 426 -7.19 8.69 11.56
C MET A 426 -6.20 9.67 12.20
N THR A 427 -5.26 10.24 11.44
CA THR A 427 -4.30 11.22 11.97
C THR A 427 -4.95 12.56 12.35
N ALA A 428 -6.22 12.77 11.98
CA ALA A 428 -7.03 13.88 12.47
C ALA A 428 -7.41 13.75 13.95
N ASN A 429 -7.36 12.53 14.51
CA ASN A 429 -7.67 12.27 15.92
C ASN A 429 -6.46 12.64 16.79
N GLU A 430 -6.55 13.75 17.49
CA GLU A 430 -5.50 14.31 18.33
C GLU A 430 -5.17 13.43 19.55
N PHE A 431 -6.20 12.81 20.13
CA PHE A 431 -6.03 11.88 21.25
C PHE A 431 -5.20 10.67 20.79
N LEU A 432 -5.55 10.06 19.66
CA LEU A 432 -4.81 8.90 19.12
C LEU A 432 -3.34 9.26 18.84
N MET A 433 -3.08 10.40 18.24
CA MET A 433 -1.72 10.81 17.90
C MET A 433 -0.87 11.05 19.14
N GLN A 434 -1.40 11.72 20.17
CA GLN A 434 -0.70 11.92 21.43
C GLN A 434 -0.44 10.57 22.14
N PHE A 435 -1.47 9.72 22.21
CA PHE A 435 -1.33 8.40 22.83
C PHE A 435 -0.32 7.53 22.07
N GLN A 436 -0.30 7.63 20.74
CA GLN A 436 0.70 6.93 19.91
C GLN A 436 2.13 7.39 20.25
N ALA A 437 2.36 8.69 20.36
CA ALA A 437 3.68 9.22 20.77
C ALA A 437 4.06 8.71 22.17
N ASP A 438 3.14 8.71 23.11
CA ASP A 438 3.36 8.22 24.47
C ASP A 438 3.75 6.74 24.50
N ILE A 439 2.99 5.89 23.77
CA ILE A 439 3.21 4.44 23.76
C ILE A 439 4.48 4.06 23.00
N LEU A 440 4.80 4.75 21.91
CA LEU A 440 6.05 4.52 21.16
C LEU A 440 7.29 5.08 21.87
N GLY A 441 7.12 6.12 22.66
CA GLY A 441 8.22 6.84 23.29
C GLY A 441 9.05 7.68 22.32
N VAL A 442 8.50 8.00 21.14
CA VAL A 442 9.11 8.83 20.09
C VAL A 442 8.13 9.87 19.59
N PRO A 443 8.61 11.01 19.02
CA PRO A 443 7.72 11.97 18.39
C PRO A 443 6.92 11.36 17.25
N VAL A 444 5.65 11.75 17.14
CA VAL A 444 4.75 11.46 16.02
C VAL A 444 4.53 12.74 15.24
N ILE A 445 4.71 12.72 13.93
CA ILE A 445 4.73 13.92 13.10
C ILE A 445 3.82 13.76 11.89
N ARG A 446 2.86 14.68 11.73
CA ARG A 446 1.95 14.76 10.58
C ARG A 446 2.42 15.86 9.62
N PRO A 447 2.54 15.59 8.31
CA PRO A 447 2.84 16.61 7.31
C PRO A 447 1.61 17.45 6.94
N LYS A 448 1.84 18.63 6.38
CA LYS A 448 0.78 19.48 5.84
C LYS A 448 0.06 18.86 4.65
N VAL A 449 0.78 18.20 3.76
CA VAL A 449 0.21 17.49 2.63
C VAL A 449 -0.08 16.06 3.06
N VAL A 450 -1.35 15.73 3.18
CA VAL A 450 -1.82 14.41 3.65
C VAL A 450 -1.91 13.36 2.55
N GLU A 451 -1.92 13.77 1.27
CA GLU A 451 -1.91 12.88 0.08
C GLU A 451 -0.49 12.39 -0.22
N THR A 452 0.22 11.89 0.77
CA THR A 452 1.61 11.45 0.67
C THR A 452 1.82 10.33 -0.34
N THR A 453 0.83 9.45 -0.51
CA THR A 453 0.85 8.34 -1.48
C THR A 453 0.89 8.86 -2.91
N ALA A 454 -0.06 9.68 -3.30
CA ALA A 454 -0.10 10.27 -4.65
C ALA A 454 1.11 11.17 -4.90
N LEU A 455 1.50 11.95 -3.89
CA LEU A 455 2.65 12.85 -3.97
C LEU A 455 3.97 12.07 -4.16
N GLY A 456 4.13 10.92 -3.50
CA GLY A 456 5.31 10.06 -3.66
C GLY A 456 5.49 9.59 -5.12
N ALA A 457 4.41 9.15 -5.76
CA ALA A 457 4.45 8.79 -7.18
C ALA A 457 4.74 9.99 -8.08
N ALA A 458 4.20 11.17 -7.75
CA ALA A 458 4.51 12.41 -8.46
C ALA A 458 5.98 12.77 -8.36
N TYR A 459 6.58 12.66 -7.18
CA TYR A 459 8.01 12.90 -6.98
C TYR A 459 8.88 11.95 -7.79
N ALA A 460 8.58 10.65 -7.77
CA ALA A 460 9.31 9.65 -8.56
C ALA A 460 9.29 10.00 -10.05
N ALA A 461 8.12 10.35 -10.60
CA ALA A 461 7.99 10.75 -11.99
C ALA A 461 8.70 12.07 -12.29
N GLY A 462 8.57 13.05 -11.42
CA GLY A 462 9.20 14.37 -11.59
C GLY A 462 10.72 14.32 -11.55
N ILE A 463 11.29 13.47 -10.70
CA ILE A 463 12.74 13.23 -10.64
C ILE A 463 13.24 12.61 -11.96
N ALA A 464 12.52 11.64 -12.49
CA ALA A 464 12.89 10.95 -13.74
C ALA A 464 13.01 11.91 -14.94
N VAL A 465 12.23 12.98 -14.97
CA VAL A 465 12.22 13.96 -16.07
C VAL A 465 12.92 15.28 -15.72
N GLY A 466 13.54 15.38 -14.55
CA GLY A 466 14.25 16.58 -14.10
C GLY A 466 13.32 17.74 -13.68
N PHE A 467 12.04 17.47 -13.40
CA PHE A 467 11.12 18.46 -12.80
C PHE A 467 11.55 18.77 -11.36
N TRP A 468 11.91 17.76 -10.59
CA TRP A 468 12.69 17.86 -9.36
C TRP A 468 14.07 17.23 -9.58
N THR A 469 15.07 17.73 -8.86
CA THR A 469 16.48 17.31 -9.06
C THR A 469 16.84 16.03 -8.35
N GLY A 470 16.10 15.66 -7.29
CA GLY A 470 16.34 14.46 -6.50
C GLY A 470 15.61 14.46 -5.16
N GLU A 471 16.04 13.58 -4.26
CA GLU A 471 15.46 13.40 -2.93
C GLU A 471 15.48 14.67 -2.09
N GLN A 472 16.48 15.55 -2.27
CA GLN A 472 16.59 16.79 -1.50
C GLN A 472 15.41 17.73 -1.75
N ASP A 473 14.91 17.81 -3.00
CA ASP A 473 13.71 18.62 -3.30
C ASP A 473 12.47 18.08 -2.57
N VAL A 474 12.38 16.76 -2.40
CA VAL A 474 11.29 16.13 -1.64
C VAL A 474 11.40 16.49 -0.15
N VAL A 475 12.60 16.41 0.41
CA VAL A 475 12.87 16.82 1.80
C VAL A 475 12.52 18.29 2.02
N ASP A 476 12.94 19.16 1.09
CA ASP A 476 12.70 20.61 1.18
C ASP A 476 11.21 20.99 1.05
N ASN A 477 10.45 20.21 0.27
CA ASN A 477 9.00 20.39 0.13
C ASN A 477 8.20 19.79 1.29
N TRP A 478 8.80 18.87 2.06
CA TRP A 478 8.13 18.25 3.19
C TRP A 478 7.99 19.25 4.34
N VAL A 479 6.77 19.60 4.70
CA VAL A 479 6.49 20.59 5.75
C VAL A 479 5.69 19.94 6.85
N GLU A 480 6.17 20.07 8.08
CA GLU A 480 5.48 19.64 9.29
C GLU A 480 4.20 20.46 9.52
N ASP A 481 3.08 19.79 9.76
CA ASP A 481 1.83 20.40 10.25
C ASP A 481 1.81 20.37 11.77
N LYS A 482 1.98 19.19 12.36
CA LYS A 482 1.93 19.01 13.81
C LYS A 482 2.85 17.90 14.29
N ARG A 483 3.38 18.12 15.50
CA ARG A 483 4.24 17.17 16.21
C ARG A 483 3.69 16.91 17.60
N TRP A 484 3.57 15.64 17.96
CA TRP A 484 3.23 15.18 19.31
C TRP A 484 4.46 14.57 19.95
N LEU A 485 4.80 15.05 21.13
CA LEU A 485 5.95 14.55 21.91
C LEU A 485 5.45 13.58 22.98
N PRO A 486 6.22 12.52 23.30
CA PRO A 486 5.92 11.65 24.44
C PRO A 486 5.79 12.46 25.73
N SER A 487 4.72 12.25 26.47
CA SER A 487 4.44 12.95 27.73
C SER A 487 4.06 12.01 28.89
N MET A 488 3.78 10.74 28.58
CA MET A 488 3.44 9.74 29.61
C MET A 488 4.70 9.25 30.31
N GLU A 489 4.61 9.07 31.64
CA GLU A 489 5.69 8.52 32.42
C GLU A 489 6.07 7.09 31.95
N PRO A 490 7.36 6.77 31.77
CA PRO A 490 7.79 5.47 31.26
C PRO A 490 7.23 4.26 32.01
N ALA A 491 7.15 4.35 33.35
CA ALA A 491 6.56 3.29 34.16
C ALA A 491 5.08 3.03 33.86
N GLU A 492 4.33 4.06 33.49
CA GLU A 492 2.93 3.93 33.09
C GLU A 492 2.80 3.33 31.69
N VAL A 493 3.67 3.71 30.75
CA VAL A 493 3.76 3.09 29.42
C VAL A 493 4.02 1.60 29.55
N ASP A 494 5.02 1.21 30.34
CA ASP A 494 5.38 -0.20 30.57
C ASP A 494 4.23 -0.98 31.21
N ARG A 495 3.52 -0.37 32.18
CA ARG A 495 2.36 -0.97 32.82
C ARG A 495 1.24 -1.24 31.82
N GLN A 496 0.87 -0.24 31.02
CA GLN A 496 -0.21 -0.35 30.04
C GLN A 496 0.15 -1.34 28.94
N TYR A 497 1.36 -1.31 28.42
CA TYR A 497 1.79 -2.22 27.36
C TYR A 497 1.90 -3.67 27.84
N ARG A 498 2.32 -3.90 29.08
CA ARG A 498 2.29 -5.25 29.68
C ARG A 498 0.85 -5.79 29.78
N LEU A 499 -0.11 -4.94 30.17
CA LEU A 499 -1.52 -5.32 30.23
C LEU A 499 -2.12 -5.55 28.84
N TRP A 500 -1.71 -4.76 27.84
CA TRP A 500 -2.04 -4.99 26.45
C TRP A 500 -1.59 -6.39 25.99
N LYS A 501 -0.33 -6.75 26.20
CA LYS A 501 0.19 -8.08 25.87
C LYS A 501 -0.59 -9.21 26.57
N LYS A 502 -1.01 -8.97 27.81
CA LYS A 502 -1.89 -9.91 28.52
C LYS A 502 -3.27 -10.02 27.86
N ALA A 503 -3.84 -8.91 27.38
CA ALA A 503 -5.12 -8.90 26.66
C ALA A 503 -4.98 -9.66 25.33
N VAL A 504 -3.91 -9.44 24.57
CA VAL A 504 -3.60 -10.18 23.33
C VAL A 504 -3.56 -11.68 23.57
N SER A 505 -2.94 -12.14 24.66
CA SER A 505 -2.90 -13.58 24.99
C SER A 505 -4.30 -14.20 25.22
N ARG A 506 -5.34 -13.40 25.46
CA ARG A 506 -6.71 -13.88 25.64
C ARG A 506 -7.46 -14.08 24.33
N THR A 507 -6.91 -13.65 23.20
CA THR A 507 -7.46 -13.85 21.87
C THR A 507 -7.11 -15.19 21.24
N LEU A 508 -6.04 -15.82 21.73
CA LEU A 508 -5.43 -17.01 21.15
C LEU A 508 -6.26 -18.26 21.42
N GLU A 509 -6.13 -19.26 20.54
CA GLU A 509 -6.79 -20.57 20.67
C GLU A 509 -8.31 -20.45 20.78
N TRP A 510 -8.89 -19.42 20.11
CA TRP A 510 -10.34 -19.21 20.12
C TRP A 510 -11.06 -20.03 19.06
N VAL A 511 -10.42 -20.25 17.90
CA VAL A 511 -10.97 -21.07 16.82
C VAL A 511 -10.46 -22.49 16.99
N ASP A 512 -11.38 -23.42 17.22
CA ASP A 512 -11.08 -24.86 17.20
C ASP A 512 -11.02 -25.35 15.75
N GLU A 513 -9.99 -26.09 15.37
CA GLU A 513 -9.79 -26.63 14.02
C GLU A 513 -10.95 -27.58 13.58
N ASP A 514 -11.70 -28.12 14.54
CA ASP A 514 -12.78 -29.08 14.31
C ASP A 514 -14.17 -28.40 14.12
N VAL A 515 -14.31 -27.08 14.22
CA VAL A 515 -15.58 -26.38 14.07
C VAL A 515 -15.57 -25.54 12.77
N PRO A 516 -16.45 -25.85 11.78
CA PRO A 516 -16.56 -25.02 10.60
C PRO A 516 -16.91 -23.59 11.00
N THR A 517 -16.04 -22.63 10.67
CA THR A 517 -16.33 -21.20 10.84
C THR A 517 -17.49 -20.82 9.92
N ALA A 518 -18.60 -20.37 10.52
CA ALA A 518 -19.78 -19.85 9.81
C ALA A 518 -19.47 -18.55 9.07
#